data_65b47d6cfd7a8bc20d0970f0bfb1d9a9
#
_entry.id   65b47d6cfd7a8bc20d0970f0bfb1d9a9
#
_cell.length_a   1.000
_cell.length_b   1.000
_cell.length_c   1.000
_cell.angle_alpha   90.00
_cell.angle_beta   90.00
_cell.angle_gamma   90.00
#
_symmetry.space_group_name_H-M   'P 1'
#
loop_
_entity.id
_entity.type
_entity.pdbx_description
1 polymer ?
#
loop_
_entity_poly.entity_id
_entity_poly.type
_entity_poly.pdbx_seq_one_letter_code
_entity_poly.pdbx_strand_id
1 'polypeptide(L)'
;MKFKVLFISLVVIALWGCSEDATQPNSQNPENSASAIAQIDDARINNADSEPGNWLAYGRDYEEQRFSPLTQINRESVDRLGLAFELDLGSNDALEATPIVVDNTLFFTSTFSVVHAVDAKTG
;
A
#
# COMPACT_ATOMS: atom_id res chain seq x y z
N MET A 1 66.87 48.88 -3.60
CA MET A 1 65.51 48.34 -3.57
C MET A 1 65.44 47.26 -4.63
N LYS A 2 65.46 45.96 -4.25
CA LYS A 2 65.51 44.83 -5.19
C LYS A 2 64.14 44.14 -5.18
N PHE A 3 63.42 44.25 -6.31
CA PHE A 3 62.14 43.53 -6.50
C PHE A 3 62.45 42.11 -6.91
N LYS A 4 61.93 41.12 -6.12
CA LYS A 4 61.94 39.71 -6.49
C LYS A 4 60.60 39.36 -7.11
N VAL A 5 60.66 39.00 -8.39
CA VAL A 5 59.47 38.41 -9.08
C VAL A 5 59.41 36.96 -8.79
N LEU A 6 58.29 36.52 -8.19
CA LEU A 6 58.00 35.11 -7.87
C LEU A 6 57.19 34.51 -9.05
N PHE A 7 57.79 33.54 -9.73
CA PHE A 7 57.10 32.76 -10.76
C PHE A 7 56.21 31.70 -10.08
N ILE A 8 54.89 31.82 -10.26
CA ILE A 8 53.96 30.79 -9.85
C ILE A 8 53.78 29.84 -11.06
N SER A 9 54.33 28.64 -10.93
CA SER A 9 54.16 27.56 -11.87
C SER A 9 52.75 26.97 -11.72
N LEU A 10 51.94 27.14 -12.76
CA LEU A 10 50.58 26.56 -12.83
C LEU A 10 50.70 25.09 -13.23
N VAL A 11 50.55 24.18 -12.27
CA VAL A 11 50.44 22.74 -12.56
C VAL A 11 49.00 22.42 -12.92
N VAL A 12 48.75 22.15 -14.20
CA VAL A 12 47.46 21.64 -14.69
C VAL A 12 47.44 20.13 -14.45
N ILE A 13 46.71 19.69 -13.44
CA ILE A 13 46.44 18.28 -13.23
C ILE A 13 45.22 17.93 -14.08
N ALA A 14 45.41 17.21 -15.16
CA ALA A 14 44.36 16.59 -15.94
C ALA A 14 43.83 15.38 -15.16
N LEU A 15 42.67 15.54 -14.49
CA LEU A 15 41.91 14.42 -13.92
C LEU A 15 41.16 13.71 -15.05
N TRP A 16 41.68 12.57 -15.46
CA TRP A 16 40.90 11.63 -16.24
C TRP A 16 39.92 10.96 -15.30
N GLY A 17 38.66 11.39 -15.36
CA GLY A 17 37.55 10.71 -14.70
C GLY A 17 37.27 9.41 -15.43
N CYS A 18 37.58 8.27 -14.79
CA CYS A 18 36.98 7.01 -15.14
C CYS A 18 35.46 7.09 -14.86
N SER A 19 34.67 7.04 -15.92
CA SER A 19 33.26 6.78 -15.86
C SER A 19 33.08 5.28 -15.63
N GLU A 20 33.02 4.81 -14.38
CA GLU A 20 32.50 3.50 -14.06
C GLU A 20 30.99 3.59 -14.17
N ASP A 21 30.47 2.96 -15.20
CA ASP A 21 29.05 2.67 -15.39
C ASP A 21 28.63 1.64 -14.31
N ALA A 22 28.42 2.16 -13.10
CA ALA A 22 27.81 1.38 -12.04
C ALA A 22 26.33 1.26 -12.39
N THR A 23 25.96 0.16 -13.01
CA THR A 23 24.59 -0.35 -13.08
C THR A 23 24.08 -0.44 -11.66
N GLN A 24 23.42 0.59 -11.17
CA GLN A 24 22.70 0.55 -9.91
C GLN A 24 21.63 -0.53 -10.03
N PRO A 25 21.56 -1.49 -9.10
CA PRO A 25 20.39 -2.33 -9.01
C PRO A 25 19.20 -1.40 -8.75
N ASN A 26 18.19 -1.53 -9.61
CA ASN A 26 16.93 -0.82 -9.50
C ASN A 26 16.34 -1.09 -8.10
N SER A 27 16.67 -0.22 -7.14
CA SER A 27 15.98 -0.19 -5.86
C SER A 27 14.57 0.29 -6.20
N GLN A 28 13.65 -0.64 -6.31
CA GLN A 28 12.22 -0.33 -6.36
C GLN A 28 11.94 0.53 -5.13
N ASN A 29 11.71 1.81 -5.36
CA ASN A 29 11.42 2.77 -4.32
C ASN A 29 10.14 2.28 -3.60
N PRO A 30 10.18 1.97 -2.29
CA PRO A 30 8.99 1.53 -1.56
C PRO A 30 7.85 2.57 -1.57
N GLU A 31 8.16 3.85 -1.82
CA GLU A 31 7.16 4.89 -2.00
C GLU A 31 6.26 4.66 -3.23
N ASN A 32 6.77 4.00 -4.27
CA ASN A 32 5.98 3.72 -5.46
C ASN A 32 5.02 2.54 -5.26
N SER A 33 5.30 1.64 -4.31
CA SER A 33 4.40 0.54 -3.94
C SER A 33 3.25 1.02 -3.05
N ALA A 34 3.50 1.99 -2.15
CA ALA A 34 2.45 2.61 -1.33
C ALA A 34 1.50 3.49 -2.17
N SER A 35 2.00 4.09 -3.26
CA SER A 35 1.17 4.87 -4.20
C SER A 35 0.28 4.00 -5.10
N ALA A 36 0.54 2.71 -5.17
CA ALA A 36 -0.28 1.76 -5.93
C ALA A 36 -1.46 1.20 -5.12
N ILE A 37 -1.45 1.33 -3.78
CA ILE A 37 -2.65 1.13 -2.98
C ILE A 37 -3.51 2.36 -3.19
N ALA A 38 -4.52 2.19 -3.98
CA ALA A 38 -5.38 3.19 -4.55
C ALA A 38 -5.73 4.34 -3.60
N GLN A 39 -5.65 5.53 -4.13
CA GLN A 39 -6.18 6.70 -3.44
C GLN A 39 -7.67 6.47 -3.17
N ILE A 40 -8.04 6.45 -1.90
CA ILE A 40 -9.44 6.46 -1.48
C ILE A 40 -9.79 7.93 -1.25
N ASP A 41 -10.58 8.48 -2.13
CA ASP A 41 -11.10 9.84 -2.04
C ASP A 41 -12.63 9.83 -2.05
N ASP A 42 -13.22 11.00 -1.85
CA ASP A 42 -14.68 11.17 -1.84
C ASP A 42 -15.33 10.71 -3.15
N ALA A 43 -14.66 10.92 -4.28
CA ALA A 43 -15.19 10.52 -5.57
C ALA A 43 -15.27 9.01 -5.68
N ARG A 44 -14.27 8.29 -5.19
CA ARG A 44 -14.24 6.82 -5.20
C ARG A 44 -15.27 6.23 -4.24
N ILE A 45 -15.41 6.80 -3.03
CA ILE A 45 -16.41 6.36 -2.04
C ILE A 45 -17.84 6.59 -2.58
N ASN A 46 -18.12 7.75 -3.16
CA ASN A 46 -19.42 8.06 -3.77
C ASN A 46 -19.75 7.16 -4.97
N ASN A 47 -18.74 6.62 -5.66
CA ASN A 47 -18.92 5.72 -6.80
C ASN A 47 -18.71 4.25 -6.44
N ALA A 48 -18.93 3.86 -5.18
CA ALA A 48 -18.71 2.50 -4.69
C ALA A 48 -19.44 1.41 -5.49
N ASP A 49 -20.53 1.74 -6.15
CA ASP A 49 -21.28 0.80 -7.00
C ASP A 49 -20.52 0.37 -8.25
N SER A 50 -19.55 1.17 -8.73
CA SER A 50 -18.66 0.77 -9.81
C SER A 50 -17.61 -0.26 -9.40
N GLU A 51 -17.39 -0.43 -8.10
CA GLU A 51 -16.38 -1.30 -7.53
C GLU A 51 -17.01 -2.29 -6.51
N PRO A 52 -17.91 -3.18 -6.94
CA PRO A 52 -18.70 -4.01 -6.03
C PRO A 52 -17.88 -4.95 -5.15
N GLY A 53 -16.62 -5.22 -5.51
CA GLY A 53 -15.68 -6.03 -4.70
C GLY A 53 -14.97 -5.25 -3.60
N ASN A 54 -15.11 -3.93 -3.56
CA ASN A 54 -14.50 -3.07 -2.56
C ASN A 54 -15.51 -2.67 -1.47
N TRP A 55 -14.99 -2.42 -0.27
CA TRP A 55 -15.73 -1.91 0.89
C TRP A 55 -14.92 -0.79 1.52
N LEU A 56 -15.06 0.42 0.96
CA LEU A 56 -14.10 1.52 1.16
C LEU A 56 -14.33 2.32 2.44
N ALA A 57 -15.49 2.22 3.05
CA ALA A 57 -15.86 2.92 4.28
C ALA A 57 -16.60 1.98 5.23
N TYR A 58 -16.84 2.41 6.47
CA TYR A 58 -17.51 1.61 7.50
C TYR A 58 -18.85 1.04 7.04
N GLY A 59 -19.67 1.82 6.37
CA GLY A 59 -20.95 1.41 5.80
C GLY A 59 -20.93 1.13 4.31
N ARG A 60 -19.76 0.98 3.70
CA ARG A 60 -19.44 0.84 2.29
C ARG A 60 -19.34 2.18 1.55
N ASP A 61 -20.29 3.07 1.74
CA ASP A 61 -20.38 4.40 1.16
C ASP A 61 -20.88 5.41 2.21
N TYR A 62 -21.11 6.67 1.83
CA TYR A 62 -21.60 7.71 2.74
C TYR A 62 -23.06 7.55 3.15
N GLU A 63 -23.85 6.73 2.46
CA GLU A 63 -25.22 6.43 2.83
C GLU A 63 -25.32 5.41 3.97
N GLU A 64 -24.21 4.75 4.33
CA GLU A 64 -24.10 3.81 5.44
C GLU A 64 -25.11 2.64 5.39
N GLN A 65 -25.54 2.25 4.20
CA GLN A 65 -26.58 1.22 4.04
C GLN A 65 -26.06 -0.19 4.32
N ARG A 66 -24.74 -0.41 4.31
CA ARG A 66 -24.10 -1.71 4.56
C ARG A 66 -24.61 -2.82 3.65
N PHE A 67 -24.97 -2.45 2.44
CA PHE A 67 -25.46 -3.36 1.42
C PHE A 67 -24.35 -3.73 0.43
N SER A 68 -24.16 -5.03 0.19
CA SER A 68 -23.27 -5.53 -0.86
C SER A 68 -24.08 -5.89 -2.12
N PRO A 69 -23.72 -5.35 -3.31
CA PRO A 69 -24.36 -5.73 -4.56
C PRO A 69 -23.88 -7.08 -5.10
N LEU A 70 -22.94 -7.74 -4.43
CA LEU A 70 -22.44 -9.05 -4.83
C LEU A 70 -23.55 -10.11 -4.71
N THR A 71 -23.67 -10.96 -5.72
CA THR A 71 -24.74 -11.96 -5.83
C THR A 71 -24.27 -13.41 -5.74
N GLN A 72 -22.96 -13.63 -5.60
CA GLN A 72 -22.39 -14.98 -5.56
C GLN A 72 -22.87 -15.79 -4.33
N ILE A 73 -23.10 -15.10 -3.19
CA ILE A 73 -23.72 -15.69 -2.02
C ILE A 73 -25.18 -15.33 -2.04
N ASN A 74 -26.02 -16.32 -2.14
CA ASN A 74 -27.47 -16.22 -2.24
C ASN A 74 -28.14 -17.44 -1.60
N ARG A 75 -29.45 -17.54 -1.65
CA ARG A 75 -30.22 -18.64 -1.01
C ARG A 75 -29.86 -20.01 -1.56
N GLU A 76 -29.47 -20.10 -2.82
CA GLU A 76 -29.14 -21.36 -3.51
C GLU A 76 -27.67 -21.76 -3.29
N SER A 77 -26.83 -20.83 -2.84
CA SER A 77 -25.38 -21.07 -2.67
C SER A 77 -24.91 -21.04 -1.24
N VAL A 78 -25.67 -20.47 -0.30
CA VAL A 78 -25.25 -20.25 1.09
C VAL A 78 -24.90 -21.55 1.81
N ASP A 79 -25.58 -22.65 1.54
CA ASP A 79 -25.33 -23.96 2.16
C ASP A 79 -24.00 -24.58 1.71
N ARG A 80 -23.37 -24.04 0.70
CA ARG A 80 -22.07 -24.49 0.16
C ARG A 80 -20.89 -23.63 0.62
N LEU A 81 -21.13 -22.64 1.50
CA LEU A 81 -20.06 -21.84 2.06
C LEU A 81 -19.13 -22.70 2.91
N GLY A 82 -17.84 -22.46 2.77
CA GLY A 82 -16.80 -23.09 3.56
C GLY A 82 -15.78 -22.04 4.02
N LEU A 83 -14.94 -22.43 4.97
CA LEU A 83 -13.82 -21.61 5.41
C LEU A 83 -12.80 -21.49 4.28
N ALA A 84 -12.49 -20.26 3.86
CA ALA A 84 -11.46 -20.01 2.86
C ALA A 84 -10.06 -19.99 3.49
N PHE A 85 -9.93 -19.26 4.60
CA PHE A 85 -8.69 -19.17 5.40
C PHE A 85 -9.03 -18.71 6.82
N GLU A 86 -8.09 -18.87 7.71
CA GLU A 86 -8.08 -18.29 9.06
C GLU A 86 -6.74 -17.63 9.32
N LEU A 87 -6.73 -16.58 10.11
CA LEU A 87 -5.52 -15.84 10.49
C LEU A 87 -5.42 -15.80 12.01
N ASP A 88 -4.34 -16.38 12.57
CA ASP A 88 -4.04 -16.29 14.00
C ASP A 88 -3.36 -14.93 14.28
N LEU A 89 -4.00 -14.10 15.10
CA LEU A 89 -3.48 -12.80 15.51
C LEU A 89 -2.63 -12.85 16.80
N GLY A 90 -2.43 -14.06 17.35
CA GLY A 90 -1.65 -14.24 18.58
C GLY A 90 -2.30 -13.64 19.84
N SER A 91 -3.59 -13.31 19.80
CA SER A 91 -4.36 -12.78 20.93
C SER A 91 -5.68 -13.50 21.06
N ASN A 92 -6.13 -13.69 22.31
CA ASN A 92 -7.46 -14.25 22.63
C ASN A 92 -8.50 -13.15 22.91
N ASP A 93 -8.14 -11.88 22.71
CA ASP A 93 -9.05 -10.77 22.93
C ASP A 93 -10.08 -10.65 21.80
N ALA A 94 -11.25 -10.15 22.13
CA ALA A 94 -12.31 -9.97 21.15
C ALA A 94 -11.92 -8.91 20.10
N LEU A 95 -12.30 -9.17 18.86
CA LEU A 95 -12.20 -8.21 17.76
C LEU A 95 -13.55 -7.53 17.56
N GLU A 96 -13.56 -6.21 17.56
CA GLU A 96 -14.77 -5.41 17.36
C GLU A 96 -14.66 -4.49 16.12
N ALA A 97 -13.64 -4.72 15.30
CA ALA A 97 -13.40 -3.92 14.10
C ALA A 97 -14.41 -4.26 12.99
N THR A 98 -14.86 -3.24 12.26
CA THR A 98 -15.46 -3.42 10.95
C THR A 98 -14.35 -3.39 9.92
N PRO A 99 -14.08 -4.50 9.20
CA PRO A 99 -13.06 -4.52 8.18
C PRO A 99 -13.45 -3.65 6.98
N ILE A 100 -12.45 -3.07 6.32
CA ILE A 100 -12.59 -2.45 5.00
C ILE A 100 -11.78 -3.24 3.97
N VAL A 101 -12.25 -3.25 2.73
CA VAL A 101 -11.61 -3.96 1.62
C VAL A 101 -11.28 -2.97 0.53
N VAL A 102 -10.00 -2.90 0.17
CA VAL A 102 -9.48 -2.05 -0.88
C VAL A 102 -8.60 -2.87 -1.80
N ASP A 103 -8.98 -2.99 -3.06
CA ASP A 103 -8.18 -3.62 -4.10
C ASP A 103 -7.61 -4.99 -3.68
N ASN A 104 -8.49 -5.86 -3.17
CA ASN A 104 -8.18 -7.20 -2.67
C ASN A 104 -7.33 -7.23 -1.38
N THR A 105 -7.18 -6.11 -0.69
CA THR A 105 -6.56 -6.06 0.63
C THR A 105 -7.61 -5.81 1.70
N LEU A 106 -7.66 -6.68 2.71
CA LEU A 106 -8.54 -6.56 3.87
C LEU A 106 -7.78 -5.83 4.98
N PHE A 107 -8.31 -4.68 5.42
CA PHE A 107 -7.78 -3.92 6.54
C PHE A 107 -8.70 -4.03 7.74
N PHE A 108 -8.13 -4.31 8.90
CA PHE A 108 -8.86 -4.33 10.16
C PHE A 108 -7.93 -4.03 11.33
N THR A 109 -8.51 -3.70 12.48
CA THR A 109 -7.77 -3.45 13.71
C THR A 109 -7.97 -4.59 14.70
N SER A 110 -6.94 -4.89 15.47
CA SER A 110 -7.00 -5.82 16.59
C SER A 110 -6.68 -5.11 17.90
N THR A 111 -6.54 -5.87 18.97
CA THR A 111 -6.18 -5.39 20.31
C THR A 111 -5.00 -4.43 20.28
N PHE A 112 -5.04 -3.44 21.14
CA PHE A 112 -4.04 -2.36 21.24
C PHE A 112 -3.88 -1.53 19.97
N SER A 113 -4.93 -1.41 19.17
CA SER A 113 -4.96 -0.60 17.94
C SER A 113 -3.94 -1.03 16.89
N VAL A 114 -3.56 -2.30 16.86
CA VAL A 114 -2.74 -2.86 15.79
C VAL A 114 -3.57 -2.92 14.52
N VAL A 115 -3.05 -2.37 13.43
CA VAL A 115 -3.67 -2.42 12.10
C VAL A 115 -3.08 -3.60 11.32
N HIS A 116 -3.95 -4.40 10.76
CA HIS A 116 -3.60 -5.53 9.89
C HIS A 116 -4.00 -5.22 8.46
N ALA A 117 -3.17 -5.64 7.51
CA ALA A 117 -3.46 -5.61 6.09
C ALA A 117 -3.13 -7.00 5.53
N VAL A 118 -4.14 -7.70 5.04
CA VAL A 118 -4.00 -9.07 4.56
C VAL A 118 -4.60 -9.24 3.17
N ASP A 119 -4.10 -10.16 2.39
CA ASP A 119 -4.71 -10.50 1.11
C ASP A 119 -6.11 -11.09 1.35
N ALA A 120 -7.14 -10.51 0.73
CA ALA A 120 -8.53 -10.91 0.98
C ALA A 120 -8.88 -12.30 0.45
N LYS A 121 -8.01 -12.95 -0.34
CA LYS A 121 -8.22 -14.30 -0.88
C LYS A 121 -7.46 -15.37 -0.13
N THR A 122 -6.29 -15.03 0.39
CA THR A 122 -5.36 -16.02 0.93
C THR A 122 -5.07 -15.84 2.42
N GLY A 123 -5.36 -14.69 3.00
CA GLY A 123 -5.07 -14.35 4.40
C GLY A 123 -3.68 -13.75 4.59
#